data_9beeac4e2d28a9278914e08dd74e37af
#
_entry.id   9beeac4e2d28a9278914e08dd74e37af
#
_cell.length_a   1.000
_cell.length_b   1.000
_cell.length_c   1.000
_cell.angle_alpha   90.00
_cell.angle_beta   90.00
_cell.angle_gamma   90.00
#
_symmetry.space_group_name_H-M   'P 1'
#
loop_
_entity.id
_entity.type
_entity.pdbx_description
1 polymer ?
#
loop_
_entity_poly.entity_id
_entity_poly.type
_entity_poly.pdbx_seq_one_letter_code
_entity_poly.pdbx_strand_id
1 'polypeptide(L)'
;MEQSTTIELVPDWLSTQPAQPTQAEQAQRRRVTKELLLTTFEQTFERVLTEMAKGRTLKSVITEDARELDYDAFWRWVKQDSMRYERYKEAKELRSEWWAGRIIEIAEADDTLEDVARSRLKIDTYKWLMSADNRRTYGDTKQIEVNQSISIVSALEQANGRLASAIVEEVTDVDPSNPSDNPPLLEHD
;
A
#
# COMPACT_ATOMS: atom_id res chain seq x y z
N MET A 1 -29.20 48.00 62.19
CA MET A 1 -28.93 47.58 60.83
C MET A 1 -28.54 46.10 60.95
N GLU A 2 -29.51 45.18 60.80
CA GLU A 2 -29.31 43.73 60.83
C GLU A 2 -29.07 43.29 59.38
N GLN A 3 -27.87 42.75 59.11
CA GLN A 3 -27.56 42.10 57.84
C GLN A 3 -28.07 40.66 57.96
N SER A 4 -29.19 40.36 57.31
CA SER A 4 -29.66 39.00 57.14
C SER A 4 -28.74 38.28 56.10
N THR A 5 -27.88 37.42 56.59
CA THR A 5 -27.09 36.50 55.76
C THR A 5 -28.02 35.36 55.32
N THR A 6 -28.54 35.45 54.12
CA THR A 6 -29.29 34.34 53.49
C THR A 6 -28.26 33.28 53.11
N ILE A 7 -28.16 32.21 53.87
CA ILE A 7 -27.41 31.00 53.50
C ILE A 7 -28.26 30.26 52.46
N GLU A 8 -27.88 30.37 51.18
CA GLU A 8 -28.46 29.56 50.12
C GLU A 8 -28.04 28.10 50.36
N LEU A 9 -28.98 27.28 50.86
CA LEU A 9 -28.79 25.84 51.00
C LEU A 9 -28.75 25.21 49.60
N VAL A 10 -27.53 25.04 49.07
CA VAL A 10 -27.31 24.25 47.86
C VAL A 10 -27.72 22.80 48.18
N PRO A 11 -28.68 22.20 47.45
CA PRO A 11 -29.10 20.82 47.70
C PRO A 11 -27.89 19.87 47.66
N ASP A 12 -27.84 18.91 48.58
CA ASP A 12 -26.72 17.98 48.76
C ASP A 12 -26.39 17.15 47.50
N TRP A 13 -27.37 16.89 46.63
CA TRP A 13 -27.17 16.23 45.35
C TRP A 13 -26.42 17.09 44.32
N LEU A 14 -26.33 18.42 44.50
CA LEU A 14 -25.63 19.34 43.62
C LEU A 14 -24.16 19.56 44.09
N SER A 15 -23.90 19.28 45.39
CA SER A 15 -22.57 19.43 45.99
C SER A 15 -21.69 18.21 45.84
N THR A 16 -22.26 17.04 45.49
CA THR A 16 -21.52 15.81 45.29
C THR A 16 -20.97 15.76 43.83
N GLN A 17 -19.84 16.41 43.61
CA GLN A 17 -19.12 16.17 42.35
C GLN A 17 -18.76 14.66 42.27
N PRO A 18 -19.07 13.98 41.16
CA PRO A 18 -18.71 12.57 41.03
C PRO A 18 -17.18 12.45 41.17
N ALA A 19 -16.76 11.57 42.10
CA ALA A 19 -15.35 11.34 42.36
C ALA A 19 -14.61 11.10 41.03
N GLN A 20 -13.52 11.85 40.79
CA GLN A 20 -12.76 11.66 39.58
C GLN A 20 -12.17 10.23 39.55
N PRO A 21 -12.30 9.51 38.43
CA PRO A 21 -11.84 8.14 38.36
C PRO A 21 -10.34 8.05 38.64
N THR A 22 -9.95 7.10 39.47
CA THR A 22 -8.54 6.82 39.79
C THR A 22 -7.73 6.48 38.54
N GLN A 23 -6.41 6.62 38.58
CA GLN A 23 -5.54 6.25 37.45
C GLN A 23 -5.73 4.77 37.05
N ALA A 24 -5.95 3.87 38.02
CA ALA A 24 -6.25 2.46 37.77
C ALA A 24 -7.56 2.27 37.02
N GLU A 25 -8.64 2.95 37.42
CA GLU A 25 -9.93 2.91 36.73
C GLU A 25 -9.86 3.50 35.32
N GLN A 26 -9.11 4.58 35.13
CA GLN A 26 -8.89 5.15 33.80
C GLN A 26 -8.11 4.18 32.89
N ALA A 27 -7.08 3.50 33.42
CA ALA A 27 -6.33 2.49 32.69
C ALA A 27 -7.21 1.28 32.34
N GLN A 28 -8.06 0.84 33.27
CA GLN A 28 -9.04 -0.24 33.05
C GLN A 28 -10.05 0.13 31.95
N ARG A 29 -10.64 1.32 32.01
CA ARG A 29 -11.56 1.83 30.97
C ARG A 29 -10.90 1.87 29.60
N ARG A 30 -9.65 2.35 29.50
CA ARG A 30 -8.89 2.37 28.25
C ARG A 30 -8.64 0.97 27.68
N ARG A 31 -8.35 -0.03 28.52
CA ARG A 31 -8.18 -1.43 28.09
C ARG A 31 -9.47 -2.00 27.53
N VAL A 32 -10.59 -1.88 28.26
CA VAL A 32 -11.91 -2.36 27.83
C VAL A 32 -12.34 -1.69 26.52
N THR A 33 -12.15 -0.37 26.40
CA THR A 33 -12.47 0.35 25.16
C THR A 33 -11.64 -0.14 23.99
N LYS A 34 -10.33 -0.42 24.22
CA LYS A 34 -9.44 -0.95 23.17
C LYS A 34 -9.86 -2.35 22.72
N GLU A 35 -10.18 -3.25 23.64
CA GLU A 35 -10.66 -4.61 23.33
C GLU A 35 -11.98 -4.58 22.55
N LEU A 36 -12.93 -3.75 22.98
CA LEU A 36 -14.19 -3.57 22.26
C LEU A 36 -13.97 -3.04 20.83
N LEU A 37 -13.08 -2.07 20.67
CA LEU A 37 -12.73 -1.50 19.36
C LEU A 37 -12.13 -2.58 18.44
N LEU A 38 -11.21 -3.41 18.96
CA LEU A 38 -10.59 -4.49 18.18
C LEU A 38 -11.63 -5.53 17.76
N THR A 39 -12.52 -5.94 18.65
CA THR A 39 -13.61 -6.87 18.33
C THR A 39 -14.53 -6.30 17.25
N THR A 40 -14.84 -5.01 17.34
CA THR A 40 -15.65 -4.32 16.32
C THR A 40 -14.92 -4.26 14.98
N PHE A 41 -13.60 -4.02 14.99
CA PHE A 41 -12.81 -4.02 13.76
C PHE A 41 -12.79 -5.39 13.09
N GLU A 42 -12.64 -6.48 13.83
CA GLU A 42 -12.65 -7.83 13.29
C GLU A 42 -14.00 -8.20 12.67
N GLN A 43 -15.10 -7.93 13.38
CA GLN A 43 -16.45 -8.15 12.84
C GLN A 43 -16.72 -7.32 11.57
N THR A 44 -16.30 -6.06 11.59
CA THR A 44 -16.43 -5.18 10.43
C THR A 44 -15.56 -5.65 9.27
N PHE A 45 -14.39 -6.20 9.54
CA PHE A 45 -13.48 -6.68 8.53
C PHE A 45 -14.07 -7.85 7.72
N GLU A 46 -14.65 -8.84 8.36
CA GLU A 46 -15.33 -9.96 7.68
C GLU A 46 -16.46 -9.45 6.78
N ARG A 47 -17.24 -8.50 7.28
CA ARG A 47 -18.29 -7.85 6.49
C ARG A 47 -17.73 -7.07 5.30
N VAL A 48 -16.63 -6.33 5.50
CA VAL A 48 -15.95 -5.58 4.44
C VAL A 48 -15.49 -6.50 3.34
N LEU A 49 -14.83 -7.64 3.67
CA LEU A 49 -14.37 -8.61 2.68
C LEU A 49 -15.54 -9.16 1.86
N THR A 50 -16.65 -9.51 2.52
CA THR A 50 -17.86 -10.03 1.86
C THR A 50 -18.48 -9.00 0.92
N GLU A 51 -18.62 -7.75 1.35
CA GLU A 51 -19.22 -6.69 0.54
C GLU A 51 -18.31 -6.23 -0.60
N MET A 52 -16.99 -6.29 -0.39
CA MET A 52 -16.02 -6.03 -1.46
C MET A 52 -16.12 -7.08 -2.57
N ALA A 53 -16.26 -8.35 -2.22
CA ALA A 53 -16.47 -9.41 -3.21
C ALA A 53 -17.74 -9.19 -4.07
N LYS A 54 -18.70 -8.41 -3.58
CA LYS A 54 -19.93 -7.97 -4.30
C LYS A 54 -19.75 -6.63 -5.04
N GLY A 55 -18.52 -6.19 -5.26
CA GLY A 55 -18.22 -4.99 -6.06
C GLY A 55 -18.13 -3.68 -5.29
N ARG A 56 -18.39 -3.65 -3.95
CA ARG A 56 -18.32 -2.42 -3.16
C ARG A 56 -16.87 -2.05 -2.80
N THR A 57 -16.63 -0.78 -2.50
CA THR A 57 -15.31 -0.31 -2.04
C THR A 57 -15.23 -0.33 -0.51
N LEU A 58 -14.03 -0.48 0.04
CA LEU A 58 -13.79 -0.39 1.49
C LEU A 58 -14.40 0.89 2.08
N LYS A 59 -14.17 2.03 1.41
CA LYS A 59 -14.70 3.31 1.87
C LYS A 59 -16.23 3.34 1.90
N SER A 60 -16.90 2.82 0.85
CA SER A 60 -18.37 2.81 0.84
C SER A 60 -18.95 1.93 1.93
N VAL A 61 -18.36 0.75 2.18
CA VAL A 61 -18.82 -0.15 3.25
C VAL A 61 -18.69 0.51 4.62
N ILE A 62 -17.54 1.12 4.93
CA ILE A 62 -17.35 1.78 6.23
C ILE A 62 -18.29 2.99 6.37
N THR A 63 -18.40 3.83 5.34
CA THR A 63 -19.22 5.05 5.41
C THR A 63 -20.71 4.74 5.53
N GLU A 64 -21.19 3.70 4.89
CA GLU A 64 -22.63 3.37 4.87
C GLU A 64 -23.03 2.44 6.00
N ASP A 65 -22.21 1.42 6.29
CA ASP A 65 -22.57 0.31 7.16
C ASP A 65 -21.91 0.37 8.55
N ALA A 66 -20.81 1.11 8.71
CA ALA A 66 -20.05 1.19 9.94
C ALA A 66 -19.64 2.64 10.26
N ARG A 67 -20.59 3.57 10.20
CA ARG A 67 -20.38 5.03 10.35
C ARG A 67 -19.66 5.44 11.63
N GLU A 68 -19.67 4.61 12.65
CA GLU A 68 -19.03 4.86 13.94
C GLU A 68 -17.52 4.60 13.92
N LEU A 69 -17.02 3.93 12.87
CA LEU A 69 -15.62 3.59 12.74
C LEU A 69 -14.86 4.68 11.96
N ASP A 70 -13.72 5.08 12.53
CA ASP A 70 -12.77 5.91 11.79
C ASP A 70 -12.10 5.07 10.69
N TYR A 71 -12.29 5.48 9.44
CA TYR A 71 -11.73 4.84 8.26
C TYR A 71 -10.20 4.70 8.34
N ASP A 72 -9.51 5.75 8.77
CA ASP A 72 -8.04 5.75 8.81
C ASP A 72 -7.49 4.83 9.90
N ALA A 73 -8.17 4.77 11.06
CA ALA A 73 -7.82 3.85 12.13
C ALA A 73 -8.05 2.40 11.71
N PHE A 74 -9.18 2.11 11.08
CA PHE A 74 -9.49 0.78 10.56
C PHE A 74 -8.49 0.36 9.46
N TRP A 75 -8.18 1.25 8.53
CA TRP A 75 -7.23 0.96 7.46
C TRP A 75 -5.81 0.71 7.98
N ARG A 76 -5.36 1.47 8.98
CA ARG A 76 -4.08 1.20 9.67
C ARG A 76 -4.07 -0.17 10.32
N TRP A 77 -5.17 -0.53 11.02
CA TRP A 77 -5.31 -1.83 11.65
C TRP A 77 -5.28 -2.99 10.63
N VAL A 78 -5.90 -2.86 9.47
CA VAL A 78 -5.81 -3.85 8.39
C VAL A 78 -4.37 -4.03 7.92
N LYS A 79 -3.62 -2.93 7.74
CA LYS A 79 -2.23 -2.97 7.26
C LYS A 79 -1.21 -3.48 8.28
N GLN A 80 -1.51 -3.44 9.57
CA GLN A 80 -0.60 -3.87 10.62
C GLN A 80 -0.36 -5.39 10.62
N ASP A 81 -1.27 -6.14 10.07
CA ASP A 81 -1.18 -7.60 10.02
C ASP A 81 -1.12 -8.07 8.56
N SER A 82 -0.09 -8.85 8.23
CA SER A 82 0.12 -9.33 6.87
C SER A 82 -1.00 -10.26 6.40
N MET A 83 -1.55 -11.11 7.29
CA MET A 83 -2.64 -12.02 6.94
C MET A 83 -3.93 -11.25 6.61
N ARG A 84 -4.26 -10.23 7.40
CA ARG A 84 -5.41 -9.35 7.11
C ARG A 84 -5.22 -8.63 5.79
N TYR A 85 -4.02 -8.12 5.54
CA TYR A 85 -3.72 -7.41 4.31
C TYR A 85 -3.79 -8.32 3.07
N GLU A 86 -3.32 -9.57 3.16
CA GLU A 86 -3.47 -10.55 2.08
C GLU A 86 -4.95 -10.87 1.81
N ARG A 87 -5.74 -11.14 2.83
CA ARG A 87 -7.19 -11.35 2.70
C ARG A 87 -7.90 -10.16 2.06
N TYR A 88 -7.47 -8.95 2.38
CA TYR A 88 -7.98 -7.74 1.73
C TYR A 88 -7.62 -7.71 0.23
N LYS A 89 -6.42 -8.13 -0.16
CA LYS A 89 -6.02 -8.24 -1.58
C LYS A 89 -6.85 -9.30 -2.31
N GLU A 90 -7.06 -10.47 -1.70
CA GLU A 90 -7.93 -11.51 -2.25
C GLU A 90 -9.36 -10.98 -2.49
N ALA A 91 -9.91 -10.23 -1.55
CA ALA A 91 -11.22 -9.60 -1.73
C ALA A 91 -11.25 -8.59 -2.89
N LYS A 92 -10.14 -7.87 -3.15
CA LYS A 92 -9.99 -7.00 -4.33
C LYS A 92 -9.95 -7.80 -5.64
N GLU A 93 -9.29 -8.95 -5.65
CA GLU A 93 -9.26 -9.84 -6.81
C GLU A 93 -10.67 -10.37 -7.11
N LEU A 94 -11.38 -10.87 -6.11
CA LEU A 94 -12.79 -11.30 -6.25
C LEU A 94 -13.69 -10.16 -6.72
N ARG A 95 -13.47 -8.94 -6.27
CA ARG A 95 -14.18 -7.76 -6.71
C ARG A 95 -13.98 -7.50 -8.22
N SER A 96 -12.76 -7.70 -8.71
CA SER A 96 -12.49 -7.53 -10.14
C SER A 96 -13.22 -8.56 -10.99
N GLU A 97 -13.37 -9.80 -10.53
CA GLU A 97 -14.17 -10.83 -11.19
C GLU A 97 -15.66 -10.48 -11.20
N TRP A 98 -16.17 -9.94 -10.10
CA TRP A 98 -17.56 -9.46 -10.06
C TRP A 98 -17.81 -8.35 -11.10
N TRP A 99 -16.87 -7.41 -11.26
CA TRP A 99 -16.99 -6.38 -12.30
C TRP A 99 -16.91 -6.96 -13.70
N ALA A 100 -16.13 -8.03 -13.93
CA ALA A 100 -16.11 -8.73 -15.21
C ALA A 100 -17.50 -9.31 -15.54
N GLY A 101 -18.16 -9.94 -14.58
CA GLY A 101 -19.55 -10.41 -14.73
C GLY A 101 -20.51 -9.26 -15.04
N ARG A 102 -20.37 -8.11 -14.34
CA ARG A 102 -21.22 -6.93 -14.61
C ARG A 102 -21.04 -6.35 -16.03
N ILE A 103 -19.85 -6.43 -16.61
CA ILE A 103 -19.61 -6.01 -17.99
C ILE A 103 -20.44 -6.86 -18.95
N ILE A 104 -20.47 -8.19 -18.75
CA ILE A 104 -21.26 -9.12 -19.58
C ILE A 104 -22.73 -8.80 -19.44
N GLU A 105 -23.24 -8.67 -18.21
CA GLU A 105 -24.66 -8.33 -17.96
C GLU A 105 -25.08 -7.02 -18.64
N ILE A 106 -24.22 -5.98 -18.60
CA ILE A 106 -24.48 -4.71 -19.27
C ILE A 106 -24.47 -4.88 -20.80
N ALA A 107 -23.55 -5.70 -21.33
CA ALA A 107 -23.47 -5.92 -22.77
C ALA A 107 -24.69 -6.72 -23.34
N GLU A 108 -25.28 -7.60 -22.54
CA GLU A 108 -26.41 -8.45 -22.89
C GLU A 108 -27.76 -7.83 -22.54
N ALA A 109 -27.80 -6.74 -21.78
CA ALA A 109 -29.05 -6.12 -21.36
C ALA A 109 -29.75 -5.40 -22.52
N ASP A 110 -31.06 -5.55 -22.60
CA ASP A 110 -31.91 -4.95 -23.66
C ASP A 110 -31.87 -3.41 -23.63
N ASP A 111 -31.72 -2.81 -22.44
CA ASP A 111 -31.60 -1.35 -22.23
C ASP A 111 -30.30 -0.76 -22.75
N THR A 112 -29.30 -1.58 -23.07
CA THR A 112 -28.03 -1.14 -23.69
C THR A 112 -28.26 -0.47 -25.03
N LEU A 113 -29.31 -0.84 -25.76
CA LEU A 113 -29.68 -0.24 -27.03
C LEU A 113 -30.27 1.17 -26.87
N GLU A 114 -30.89 1.48 -25.74
CA GLU A 114 -31.50 2.77 -25.46
C GLU A 114 -30.47 3.86 -25.11
N ASP A 115 -29.41 3.48 -24.36
CA ASP A 115 -28.35 4.40 -23.97
C ASP A 115 -26.96 3.75 -24.11
N VAL A 116 -26.53 3.59 -25.34
CA VAL A 116 -25.24 3.00 -25.72
C VAL A 116 -24.07 3.78 -25.11
N ALA A 117 -24.17 5.11 -25.05
CA ALA A 117 -23.07 5.95 -24.50
C ALA A 117 -22.87 5.70 -23.01
N ARG A 118 -23.96 5.60 -22.26
CA ARG A 118 -23.92 5.32 -20.81
C ARG A 118 -23.41 3.91 -20.52
N SER A 119 -23.87 2.93 -21.28
CA SER A 119 -23.45 1.53 -21.15
C SER A 119 -21.96 1.39 -21.45
N ARG A 120 -21.47 2.04 -22.51
CA ARG A 120 -20.05 2.10 -22.84
C ARG A 120 -19.22 2.75 -21.72
N LEU A 121 -19.68 3.87 -21.15
CA LEU A 121 -18.99 4.52 -20.02
C LEU A 121 -18.90 3.61 -18.80
N LYS A 122 -19.97 2.87 -18.46
CA LYS A 122 -19.95 1.88 -17.37
C LYS A 122 -18.92 0.78 -17.63
N ILE A 123 -18.93 0.20 -18.83
CA ILE A 123 -17.99 -0.86 -19.23
C ILE A 123 -16.54 -0.36 -19.15
N ASP A 124 -16.25 0.81 -19.69
CA ASP A 124 -14.89 1.38 -19.67
C ASP A 124 -14.44 1.68 -18.23
N THR A 125 -15.34 2.16 -17.37
CA THR A 125 -15.07 2.36 -15.94
C THR A 125 -14.76 1.04 -15.24
N TYR A 126 -15.54 -0.02 -15.46
CA TYR A 126 -15.26 -1.32 -14.86
C TYR A 126 -13.95 -1.93 -15.36
N LYS A 127 -13.63 -1.84 -16.64
CA LYS A 127 -12.33 -2.28 -17.18
C LYS A 127 -11.17 -1.57 -16.50
N TRP A 128 -11.26 -0.25 -16.31
CA TRP A 128 -10.24 0.50 -15.60
C TRP A 128 -10.09 0.05 -14.14
N LEU A 129 -11.21 -0.11 -13.42
CA LEU A 129 -11.22 -0.59 -12.04
C LEU A 129 -10.63 -1.99 -11.91
N MET A 130 -10.97 -2.91 -12.81
CA MET A 130 -10.42 -4.26 -12.85
C MET A 130 -8.91 -4.25 -13.05
N SER A 131 -8.40 -3.46 -13.98
CA SER A 131 -6.95 -3.32 -14.20
C SER A 131 -6.22 -2.69 -13.02
N ALA A 132 -6.88 -1.82 -12.26
CA ALA A 132 -6.31 -1.20 -11.05
C ALA A 132 -6.28 -2.18 -9.86
N ASP A 133 -7.31 -3.00 -9.69
CA ASP A 133 -7.43 -3.93 -8.56
C ASP A 133 -6.68 -5.24 -8.78
N ASN A 134 -6.76 -5.80 -9.96
CA ASN A 134 -6.08 -7.04 -10.34
C ASN A 134 -5.25 -6.84 -11.61
N ARG A 135 -4.15 -6.12 -11.46
CA ARG A 135 -3.25 -5.80 -12.57
C ARG A 135 -2.64 -7.03 -13.22
N ARG A 136 -2.49 -8.12 -12.48
CA ARG A 136 -1.90 -9.36 -12.97
C ARG A 136 -2.79 -10.03 -14.01
N THR A 137 -4.11 -10.01 -13.81
CA THR A 137 -5.07 -10.71 -14.68
C THR A 137 -5.64 -9.77 -15.74
N TYR A 138 -5.94 -8.51 -15.39
CA TYR A 138 -6.66 -7.55 -16.23
C TYR A 138 -5.86 -6.31 -16.60
N GLY A 139 -4.60 -6.20 -16.17
CA GLY A 139 -3.75 -5.07 -16.53
C GLY A 139 -3.17 -5.24 -17.93
N ASP A 140 -2.91 -4.10 -18.63
CA ASP A 140 -2.12 -4.10 -19.85
C ASP A 140 -0.70 -4.56 -19.51
N THR A 141 -0.42 -5.83 -19.70
CA THR A 141 0.94 -6.38 -19.68
C THR A 141 1.63 -5.99 -20.97
N LYS A 142 2.21 -4.79 -21.02
CA LYS A 142 3.30 -4.55 -21.96
C LYS A 142 4.44 -5.46 -21.49
N GLN A 143 4.58 -6.63 -22.12
CA GLN A 143 5.82 -7.39 -22.04
C GLN A 143 6.89 -6.52 -22.73
N ILE A 144 7.62 -5.76 -21.92
CA ILE A 144 8.90 -5.24 -22.35
C ILE A 144 9.79 -6.47 -22.33
N GLU A 145 9.89 -7.15 -23.46
CA GLU A 145 10.98 -8.09 -23.70
C GLU A 145 12.28 -7.29 -23.67
N VAL A 146 12.84 -7.19 -22.49
CA VAL A 146 14.21 -6.70 -22.32
C VAL A 146 15.11 -7.83 -22.82
N ASN A 147 15.22 -7.98 -24.13
CA ASN A 147 16.22 -8.81 -24.78
C ASN A 147 17.61 -8.12 -24.66
N GLN A 148 17.98 -7.73 -23.44
CA GLN A 148 19.36 -7.44 -23.11
C GLN A 148 20.02 -8.77 -22.72
N SER A 149 20.34 -9.57 -23.72
CA SER A 149 21.43 -10.52 -23.58
C SER A 149 22.71 -9.68 -23.45
N ILE A 150 23.05 -9.25 -22.26
CA ILE A 150 24.38 -8.73 -21.97
C ILE A 150 25.28 -9.92 -22.11
N SER A 151 25.91 -10.05 -23.30
CA SER A 151 26.94 -11.04 -23.52
C SER A 151 28.14 -10.65 -22.65
N ILE A 152 28.27 -11.31 -21.51
CA ILE A 152 29.39 -11.14 -20.57
C ILE A 152 30.71 -11.36 -21.35
N VAL A 153 30.68 -12.24 -22.34
CA VAL A 153 31.83 -12.51 -23.24
C VAL A 153 32.22 -11.25 -24.03
N SER A 154 31.25 -10.56 -24.66
CA SER A 154 31.56 -9.35 -25.43
C SER A 154 32.00 -8.17 -24.55
N ALA A 155 31.46 -8.07 -23.33
CA ALA A 155 31.89 -7.06 -22.35
C ALA A 155 33.32 -7.34 -21.85
N LEU A 156 33.67 -8.60 -21.63
CA LEU A 156 35.04 -9.04 -21.28
C LEU A 156 36.04 -8.81 -22.44
N GLU A 157 35.63 -9.11 -23.66
CA GLU A 157 36.46 -8.86 -24.86
C GLU A 157 36.74 -7.36 -25.03
N GLN A 158 35.72 -6.49 -24.82
CA GLN A 158 35.93 -5.05 -24.89
C GLN A 158 36.85 -4.54 -23.75
N ALA A 159 36.70 -5.09 -22.53
CA ALA A 159 37.55 -4.74 -21.41
C ALA A 159 39.00 -5.17 -21.66
N ASN A 160 39.24 -6.39 -22.17
CA ASN A 160 40.56 -6.87 -22.52
C ASN A 160 41.18 -6.08 -23.68
N GLY A 161 40.39 -5.67 -24.67
CA GLY A 161 40.83 -4.81 -25.75
C GLY A 161 41.35 -3.45 -25.28
N ARG A 162 40.66 -2.84 -24.31
CA ARG A 162 41.07 -1.57 -23.69
C ARG A 162 42.35 -1.71 -22.87
N LEU A 163 42.48 -2.81 -22.11
CA LEU A 163 43.71 -3.11 -21.36
C LEU A 163 44.92 -3.34 -22.29
N ALA A 164 44.74 -4.10 -23.36
CA ALA A 164 45.78 -4.33 -24.34
C ALA A 164 46.24 -3.03 -25.02
N SER A 165 45.31 -2.12 -25.36
CA SER A 165 45.61 -0.81 -25.93
C SER A 165 46.40 0.07 -24.97
N ALA A 166 46.00 0.09 -23.67
CA ALA A 166 46.72 0.86 -22.65
C ALA A 166 48.13 0.36 -22.39
N ILE A 167 48.36 -0.96 -22.41
CA ILE A 167 49.68 -1.57 -22.24
C ILE A 167 50.61 -1.22 -23.45
N VAL A 168 50.06 -1.21 -24.68
CA VAL A 168 50.82 -0.85 -25.87
C VAL A 168 51.23 0.62 -25.86
N GLU A 169 50.37 1.51 -25.38
CA GLU A 169 50.65 2.94 -25.26
C GLU A 169 51.76 3.21 -24.22
N GLU A 170 51.74 2.50 -23.08
CA GLU A 170 52.78 2.63 -22.05
C GLU A 170 54.13 2.10 -22.48
N VAL A 171 54.17 1.05 -23.30
CA VAL A 171 55.43 0.47 -23.82
C VAL A 171 56.05 1.33 -24.95
N THR A 172 55.26 2.09 -25.70
CA THR A 172 55.77 2.96 -26.79
C THR A 172 56.38 4.27 -26.27
N ASP A 173 56.05 4.69 -25.06
CA ASP A 173 56.60 5.91 -24.42
C ASP A 173 57.97 5.71 -23.77
N VAL A 174 58.50 4.46 -23.71
CA VAL A 174 59.84 4.20 -23.16
C VAL A 174 60.88 4.48 -24.24
N ASP A 175 61.60 5.59 -24.11
CA ASP A 175 62.74 5.92 -25.00
C ASP A 175 63.95 5.02 -24.65
N PRO A 176 64.35 4.10 -25.55
CA PRO A 176 65.42 3.16 -25.24
C PRO A 176 66.83 3.83 -25.15
N SER A 177 66.88 5.13 -25.43
CA SER A 177 68.15 5.91 -25.33
C SER A 177 68.30 6.68 -24.02
N ASN A 178 67.22 6.69 -23.14
CA ASN A 178 67.25 7.38 -21.87
C ASN A 178 67.63 6.41 -20.73
N PRO A 179 68.83 6.57 -20.07
CA PRO A 179 69.27 5.67 -18.98
C PRO A 179 68.40 5.72 -17.72
N SER A 180 67.51 6.71 -17.63
CA SER A 180 66.60 6.87 -16.48
C SER A 180 65.38 5.97 -16.53
N ASP A 181 65.07 5.41 -17.71
CA ASP A 181 63.86 4.60 -17.94
C ASP A 181 64.12 3.10 -17.81
N ASN A 182 65.38 2.68 -17.55
CA ASN A 182 65.69 1.29 -17.29
C ASN A 182 65.48 0.94 -15.80
N PRO A 183 64.59 0.00 -15.47
CA PRO A 183 64.46 -0.45 -14.12
C PRO A 183 65.76 -1.10 -13.60
N PRO A 184 66.13 -0.93 -12.33
CA PRO A 184 67.34 -1.55 -11.77
C PRO A 184 67.21 -3.08 -11.85
N LEU A 185 68.27 -3.72 -12.40
CA LEU A 185 68.38 -5.19 -12.37
C LEU A 185 68.38 -5.65 -10.93
N LEU A 186 67.38 -6.42 -10.54
CA LEU A 186 67.33 -7.09 -9.23
C LEU A 186 68.45 -8.16 -9.25
N GLU A 187 69.52 -7.90 -8.55
CA GLU A 187 70.54 -8.91 -8.25
C GLU A 187 69.92 -9.89 -7.23
N HIS A 188 69.79 -11.13 -7.66
CA HIS A 188 69.38 -12.26 -6.82
C HIS A 188 70.62 -12.80 -6.15
N ASP A 189 70.76 -12.62 -4.83
CA ASP A 189 71.63 -13.42 -3.94
C ASP A 189 70.93 -14.72 -3.56
#